data_7743323ed878bd04252898b6afbd1ca2
#
_entry.id   7743323ed878bd04252898b6afbd1ca2
#
_cell.length_a   1.000
_cell.length_b   1.000
_cell.length_c   1.000
_cell.angle_alpha   90.00
_cell.angle_beta   90.00
_cell.angle_gamma   90.00
#
_symmetry.space_group_name_H-M   'P 1'
#
loop_
_entity.id
_entity.type
_entity.pdbx_description
1 polymer ?
#
loop_
_entity_poly.entity_id
_entity_poly.type
_entity_poly.pdbx_seq_one_letter_code
_entity_poly.pdbx_strand_id
1 'polypeptide(L)'
;MKTGILWDLDGTLLDTLEDLTDSVNFALRQFGYPERSLMEVRCFVGNGTRRLIALAVPEGVNAEEVFEVYRAHYDTHCQIKTKPYVGILEALEVLGKKYPMAVVSNKPDSAVKPLCAQYFPGLYARGESSDCPRKPAPDMVFKAIETIGVEKCIYVGDSEVDVLTAKN
;
A
#
# COMPACT_ATOMS: atom_id res chain seq x y z
N MET A 1 14.46 -25.25 6.14
CA MET A 1 14.27 -23.76 6.05
C MET A 1 12.80 -23.46 5.77
N LYS A 2 12.15 -22.77 6.70
CA LYS A 2 10.74 -22.41 6.60
C LYS A 2 10.59 -21.20 5.67
N THR A 3 9.78 -21.34 4.62
CA THR A 3 9.55 -20.29 3.62
C THR A 3 8.21 -19.61 3.88
N GLY A 4 8.16 -18.28 3.83
CA GLY A 4 6.94 -17.48 3.86
C GLY A 4 6.66 -16.76 2.55
N ILE A 5 5.50 -16.14 2.45
CA ILE A 5 5.14 -15.26 1.33
C ILE A 5 4.81 -13.88 1.90
N LEU A 6 5.45 -12.86 1.36
CA LEU A 6 5.17 -11.46 1.66
C LEU A 6 4.49 -10.82 0.46
N TRP A 7 3.45 -10.07 0.73
CA TRP A 7 2.60 -9.44 -0.28
C TRP A 7 2.65 -7.93 -0.15
N ASP A 8 2.77 -7.23 -1.27
CA ASP A 8 2.33 -5.84 -1.29
C ASP A 8 0.80 -5.75 -1.25
N LEU A 9 0.27 -4.56 -0.99
CA LEU A 9 -1.17 -4.34 -0.83
C LEU A 9 -1.77 -3.68 -2.07
N ASP A 10 -1.42 -2.42 -2.33
CA ASP A 10 -2.00 -1.61 -3.40
C ASP A 10 -1.52 -2.10 -4.77
N GLY A 11 -2.42 -2.52 -5.65
CA GLY A 11 -2.07 -3.05 -6.97
C GLY A 11 -1.72 -4.54 -6.98
N THR A 12 -1.57 -5.18 -5.81
CA THR A 12 -1.26 -6.61 -5.68
C THR A 12 -2.41 -7.39 -5.06
N LEU A 13 -2.75 -7.15 -3.81
CA LEU A 13 -3.87 -7.81 -3.12
C LEU A 13 -5.19 -7.05 -3.32
N LEU A 14 -5.15 -5.72 -3.27
CA LEU A 14 -6.30 -4.84 -3.36
C LEU A 14 -6.21 -3.90 -4.56
N ASP A 15 -7.32 -3.78 -5.27
CA ASP A 15 -7.58 -2.68 -6.19
C ASP A 15 -8.09 -1.48 -5.38
N THR A 16 -7.18 -0.57 -5.06
CA THR A 16 -7.41 0.62 -4.25
C THR A 16 -7.43 1.91 -5.08
N LEU A 17 -7.23 1.78 -6.40
CA LEU A 17 -6.90 2.91 -7.26
C LEU A 17 -8.02 3.95 -7.36
N GLU A 18 -9.29 3.52 -7.37
CA GLU A 18 -10.41 4.45 -7.45
C GLU A 18 -10.55 5.30 -6.17
N ASP A 19 -10.47 4.69 -4.98
CA ASP A 19 -10.56 5.43 -3.71
C ASP A 19 -9.35 6.36 -3.51
N LEU A 20 -8.16 5.95 -3.97
CA LEU A 20 -6.98 6.82 -4.01
C LEU A 20 -7.21 8.02 -4.93
N THR A 21 -7.72 7.79 -6.15
CA THR A 21 -7.98 8.84 -7.13
C THR A 21 -9.05 9.82 -6.65
N ASP A 22 -10.13 9.32 -6.09
CA ASP A 22 -11.21 10.15 -5.54
C ASP A 22 -10.68 11.06 -4.43
N SER A 23 -9.83 10.54 -3.54
CA SER A 23 -9.27 11.30 -2.43
C SER A 23 -8.21 12.30 -2.86
N VAL A 24 -7.37 11.95 -3.86
CA VAL A 24 -6.45 12.89 -4.49
C VAL A 24 -7.22 14.05 -5.12
N ASN A 25 -8.24 13.76 -5.91
CA ASN A 25 -9.03 14.76 -6.59
C ASN A 25 -9.88 15.59 -5.62
N PHE A 26 -10.38 14.98 -4.55
CA PHE A 26 -11.01 15.74 -3.47
C PHE A 26 -10.05 16.80 -2.91
N ALA A 27 -8.83 16.41 -2.56
CA ALA A 27 -7.84 17.33 -2.03
C ALA A 27 -7.45 18.43 -3.04
N LEU A 28 -7.18 18.08 -4.29
CA LEU A 28 -6.83 19.02 -5.34
C LEU A 28 -7.93 20.08 -5.54
N ARG A 29 -9.22 19.68 -5.53
CA ARG A 29 -10.35 20.61 -5.64
C ARG A 29 -10.41 21.64 -4.53
N GLN A 30 -10.03 21.31 -3.28
CA GLN A 30 -10.04 22.24 -2.16
C GLN A 30 -9.08 23.44 -2.38
N PHE A 31 -8.05 23.22 -3.21
CA PHE A 31 -7.05 24.25 -3.53
C PHE A 31 -7.24 24.83 -4.95
N GLY A 32 -8.30 24.45 -5.66
CA GLY A 32 -8.54 24.91 -7.03
C GLY A 32 -7.53 24.35 -8.06
N TYR A 33 -6.87 23.24 -7.76
CA TYR A 33 -5.92 22.60 -8.67
C TYR A 33 -6.62 21.65 -9.65
N PRO A 34 -6.03 21.41 -10.85
CA PRO A 34 -6.56 20.47 -11.81
C PRO A 34 -6.63 19.05 -11.23
N GLU A 35 -7.73 18.35 -11.51
CA GLU A 35 -7.87 16.95 -11.15
C GLU A 35 -6.95 16.06 -11.98
N ARG A 36 -6.60 14.90 -11.43
CA ARG A 36 -5.82 13.86 -12.08
C ARG A 36 -6.70 12.71 -12.53
N SER A 37 -6.40 12.19 -13.70
CA SER A 37 -7.02 10.97 -14.20
C SER A 37 -6.58 9.74 -13.38
N LEU A 38 -7.37 8.67 -13.45
CA LEU A 38 -7.04 7.39 -12.85
C LEU A 38 -5.65 6.88 -13.28
N MET A 39 -5.30 7.06 -14.56
CA MET A 39 -4.01 6.62 -15.11
C MET A 39 -2.84 7.43 -14.58
N GLU A 40 -2.98 8.74 -14.39
CA GLU A 40 -1.94 9.56 -13.77
C GLU A 40 -1.73 9.13 -12.31
N VAL A 41 -2.82 8.98 -11.54
CA VAL A 41 -2.72 8.53 -10.14
C VAL A 41 -2.08 7.16 -10.05
N ARG A 42 -2.42 6.22 -10.96
CA ARG A 42 -1.76 4.91 -11.04
C ARG A 42 -0.24 5.03 -11.18
N CYS A 43 0.25 5.97 -11.99
CA CYS A 43 1.69 6.19 -12.16
C CYS A 43 2.37 6.81 -10.92
N PHE A 44 1.59 7.41 -10.01
CA PHE A 44 2.12 8.06 -8.81
C PHE A 44 2.16 7.12 -7.59
N VAL A 45 1.42 6.00 -7.62
CA VAL A 45 1.33 5.02 -6.53
C VAL A 45 2.63 4.20 -6.42
N GLY A 46 2.94 3.68 -5.23
CA GLY A 46 4.06 2.77 -4.95
C GLY A 46 5.15 3.36 -4.05
N ASN A 47 5.39 4.66 -4.11
CA ASN A 47 6.45 5.34 -3.35
C ASN A 47 5.96 6.12 -2.12
N GLY A 48 4.83 5.68 -1.54
CA GLY A 48 4.20 6.31 -0.37
C GLY A 48 3.33 7.52 -0.71
N THR A 49 2.41 7.84 0.19
CA THR A 49 1.34 8.82 -0.05
C THR A 49 1.83 10.26 -0.17
N ARG A 50 2.90 10.65 0.53
CA ARG A 50 3.50 11.99 0.36
C ARG A 50 4.05 12.19 -1.04
N ARG A 51 4.71 11.16 -1.61
CA ARG A 51 5.22 11.21 -2.98
C ARG A 51 4.09 11.26 -4.01
N LEU A 52 3.02 10.50 -3.78
CA LEU A 52 1.82 10.52 -4.62
C LEU A 52 1.25 11.93 -4.70
N ILE A 53 1.05 12.62 -3.58
CA ILE A 53 0.52 13.99 -3.56
C ILE A 53 1.50 14.99 -4.17
N ALA A 54 2.81 14.84 -3.89
CA ALA A 54 3.83 15.71 -4.50
C ALA A 54 3.87 15.61 -6.05
N LEU A 55 3.51 14.45 -6.62
CA LEU A 55 3.38 14.28 -8.07
C LEU A 55 2.02 14.74 -8.60
N ALA A 56 0.99 14.76 -7.77
CA ALA A 56 -0.36 15.16 -8.17
C ALA A 56 -0.55 16.69 -8.23
N VAL A 57 0.11 17.45 -7.37
CA VAL A 57 0.00 18.92 -7.36
C VAL A 57 0.71 19.54 -8.57
N PRO A 58 0.36 20.79 -8.97
CA PRO A 58 1.11 21.53 -9.97
C PRO A 58 2.57 21.77 -9.57
N GLU A 59 3.44 21.93 -10.56
CA GLU A 59 4.86 22.23 -10.33
C GLU A 59 5.05 23.51 -9.50
N GLY A 60 5.98 23.47 -8.55
CA GLY A 60 6.29 24.61 -7.67
C GLY A 60 5.35 24.79 -6.48
N VAL A 61 4.31 23.97 -6.34
CA VAL A 61 3.38 24.02 -5.22
C VAL A 61 3.92 23.21 -4.02
N ASN A 62 3.77 23.77 -2.81
CA ASN A 62 4.00 23.01 -1.58
C ASN A 62 2.88 21.97 -1.39
N ALA A 63 3.25 20.69 -1.46
CA ALA A 63 2.31 19.59 -1.39
C ALA A 63 1.79 19.29 0.03
N GLU A 64 2.38 19.86 1.08
CA GLU A 64 2.09 19.45 2.47
C GLU A 64 0.64 19.75 2.90
N GLU A 65 0.12 20.92 2.57
CA GLU A 65 -1.27 21.27 2.90
C GLU A 65 -2.27 20.39 2.13
N VAL A 66 -1.98 20.09 0.87
CA VAL A 66 -2.80 19.19 0.05
C VAL A 66 -2.74 17.77 0.60
N PHE A 67 -1.57 17.34 1.07
CA PHE A 67 -1.39 16.03 1.70
C PHE A 67 -2.23 15.88 2.98
N GLU A 68 -2.31 16.89 3.83
CA GLU A 68 -3.13 16.82 5.04
C GLU A 68 -4.62 16.71 4.72
N VAL A 69 -5.12 17.43 3.70
CA VAL A 69 -6.51 17.30 3.24
C VAL A 69 -6.76 15.93 2.63
N TYR A 70 -5.84 15.44 1.80
CA TYR A 70 -5.90 14.09 1.24
C TYR A 70 -5.98 13.04 2.34
N ARG A 71 -5.08 13.11 3.33
CA ARG A 71 -5.01 12.15 4.44
C ARG A 71 -6.32 12.09 5.20
N ALA A 72 -6.84 13.25 5.62
CA ALA A 72 -8.10 13.35 6.36
C ALA A 72 -9.28 12.77 5.58
N HIS A 73 -9.33 12.97 4.26
CA HIS A 73 -10.36 12.39 3.40
C HIS A 73 -10.17 10.87 3.24
N TYR A 74 -8.96 10.44 2.90
CA TYR A 74 -8.65 9.04 2.62
C TYR A 74 -8.87 8.14 3.85
N ASP A 75 -8.55 8.61 5.06
CA ASP A 75 -8.74 7.85 6.31
C ASP A 75 -10.19 7.37 6.51
N THR A 76 -11.16 8.09 5.93
CA THR A 76 -12.60 7.75 6.03
C THR A 76 -13.21 7.21 4.73
N HIS A 77 -12.48 7.28 3.60
CA HIS A 77 -13.00 6.92 2.26
C HIS A 77 -12.20 5.82 1.56
N CYS A 78 -11.23 5.21 2.20
CA CYS A 78 -10.33 4.22 1.59
C CYS A 78 -10.95 2.82 1.37
N GLN A 79 -12.24 2.64 1.68
CA GLN A 79 -12.93 1.34 1.63
C GLN A 79 -14.28 1.41 0.88
N ILE A 80 -14.49 2.44 0.05
CA ILE A 80 -15.77 2.64 -0.66
C ILE A 80 -15.81 1.79 -1.92
N LYS A 81 -14.74 1.82 -2.72
CA LYS A 81 -14.60 1.10 -3.99
C LYS A 81 -13.49 0.05 -3.95
N THR A 82 -12.63 0.12 -2.95
CA THR A 82 -11.53 -0.82 -2.71
C THR A 82 -12.05 -2.25 -2.57
N LYS A 83 -11.43 -3.18 -3.27
CA LYS A 83 -11.78 -4.61 -3.28
C LYS A 83 -10.57 -5.48 -3.60
N PRO A 84 -10.54 -6.75 -3.14
CA PRO A 84 -9.54 -7.71 -3.60
C PRO A 84 -9.61 -7.92 -5.12
N TYR A 85 -8.45 -8.11 -5.74
CA TYR A 85 -8.44 -8.58 -7.14
C TYR A 85 -9.05 -9.97 -7.25
N VAL A 86 -9.61 -10.26 -8.43
CA VAL A 86 -10.22 -11.57 -8.72
C VAL A 86 -9.19 -12.69 -8.51
N GLY A 87 -9.55 -13.71 -7.75
CA GLY A 87 -8.69 -14.87 -7.45
C GLY A 87 -7.75 -14.69 -6.25
N ILE A 88 -7.65 -13.49 -5.67
CA ILE A 88 -6.75 -13.25 -4.53
C ILE A 88 -7.19 -14.02 -3.28
N LEU A 89 -8.48 -14.01 -2.94
CA LEU A 89 -8.97 -14.71 -1.74
C LEU A 89 -8.72 -16.22 -1.83
N GLU A 90 -8.99 -16.81 -2.99
CA GLU A 90 -8.74 -18.22 -3.25
C GLU A 90 -7.24 -18.55 -3.21
N ALA A 91 -6.40 -17.68 -3.79
CA ALA A 91 -4.95 -17.86 -3.76
C ALA A 91 -4.41 -17.82 -2.32
N LEU A 92 -4.86 -16.85 -1.51
CA LEU A 92 -4.46 -16.75 -0.11
C LEU A 92 -4.94 -17.95 0.71
N GLU A 93 -6.16 -18.45 0.47
CA GLU A 93 -6.66 -19.66 1.13
C GLU A 93 -5.80 -20.89 0.81
N VAL A 94 -5.46 -21.11 -0.46
CA VAL A 94 -4.66 -22.26 -0.89
C VAL A 94 -3.21 -22.17 -0.38
N LEU A 95 -2.58 -21.00 -0.54
CA LEU A 95 -1.20 -20.78 -0.14
C LEU A 95 -1.03 -20.73 1.37
N GLY A 96 -2.00 -20.18 2.12
CA GLY A 96 -1.99 -20.13 3.58
C GLY A 96 -1.99 -21.48 4.27
N LYS A 97 -2.47 -22.54 3.60
CA LYS A 97 -2.37 -23.93 4.09
C LYS A 97 -0.93 -24.44 4.14
N LYS A 98 -0.01 -23.81 3.40
CA LYS A 98 1.38 -24.28 3.23
C LYS A 98 2.42 -23.27 3.71
N TYR A 99 2.13 -22.00 3.59
CA TYR A 99 3.09 -20.92 3.81
C TYR A 99 2.56 -19.90 4.80
N PRO A 100 3.29 -19.54 5.86
CA PRO A 100 3.03 -18.31 6.60
C PRO A 100 3.09 -17.10 5.68
N MET A 101 2.17 -16.16 5.86
CA MET A 101 2.06 -15.00 4.98
C MET A 101 1.96 -13.71 5.77
N ALA A 102 2.42 -12.61 5.17
CA ALA A 102 2.25 -11.26 5.71
C ALA A 102 2.08 -10.24 4.59
N VAL A 103 1.56 -9.07 4.94
CA VAL A 103 1.45 -7.90 4.06
C VAL A 103 2.49 -6.87 4.47
N VAL A 104 3.21 -6.31 3.47
CA VAL A 104 4.21 -5.23 3.67
C VAL A 104 3.99 -4.17 2.60
N SER A 105 3.59 -2.96 3.00
CA SER A 105 3.19 -1.90 2.07
C SER A 105 3.79 -0.53 2.44
N ASN A 106 4.05 0.30 1.44
CA ASN A 106 4.39 1.72 1.61
C ASN A 106 3.19 2.62 1.91
N LYS A 107 2.00 2.04 1.97
CA LYS A 107 0.79 2.71 2.47
C LYS A 107 0.93 2.95 3.98
N PRO A 108 0.39 4.05 4.56
CA PRO A 108 0.40 4.28 6.00
C PRO A 108 -0.18 3.10 6.79
N ASP A 109 0.48 2.74 7.88
CA ASP A 109 0.08 1.62 8.74
C ASP A 109 -1.36 1.77 9.28
N SER A 110 -1.78 3.01 9.52
CA SER A 110 -3.15 3.38 9.91
C SER A 110 -4.22 2.99 8.87
N ALA A 111 -3.85 2.92 7.59
CA ALA A 111 -4.75 2.48 6.52
C ALA A 111 -4.55 0.98 6.18
N VAL A 112 -3.33 0.46 6.28
CA VAL A 112 -3.03 -0.96 6.00
C VAL A 112 -3.77 -1.89 6.96
N LYS A 113 -3.71 -1.61 8.26
CA LYS A 113 -4.30 -2.47 9.29
C LYS A 113 -5.82 -2.64 9.17
N PRO A 114 -6.63 -1.58 9.04
CA PRO A 114 -8.07 -1.72 8.84
C PRO A 114 -8.43 -2.47 7.56
N LEU A 115 -7.74 -2.16 6.45
CA LEU A 115 -7.96 -2.85 5.18
C LEU A 115 -7.65 -4.35 5.28
N CYS A 116 -6.51 -4.70 5.87
CA CYS A 116 -6.14 -6.11 6.04
C CYS A 116 -7.05 -6.83 7.03
N ALA A 117 -7.50 -6.17 8.10
CA ALA A 117 -8.46 -6.74 9.03
C ALA A 117 -9.80 -7.06 8.37
N GLN A 118 -10.24 -6.23 7.43
CA GLN A 118 -11.49 -6.43 6.70
C GLN A 118 -11.38 -7.52 5.63
N TYR A 119 -10.36 -7.46 4.78
CA TYR A 119 -10.26 -8.31 3.59
C TYR A 119 -9.46 -9.58 3.81
N PHE A 120 -8.50 -9.56 4.74
CA PHE A 120 -7.55 -10.66 4.98
C PHE A 120 -7.38 -10.93 6.48
N PRO A 121 -8.47 -11.26 7.20
CA PRO A 121 -8.42 -11.43 8.65
C PRO A 121 -7.40 -12.52 9.03
N GLY A 122 -6.56 -12.18 10.02
CA GLY A 122 -5.51 -13.10 10.51
C GLY A 122 -4.16 -12.99 9.82
N LEU A 123 -4.02 -12.26 8.70
CA LEU A 123 -2.70 -11.94 8.16
C LEU A 123 -2.03 -10.84 8.97
N TYR A 124 -0.74 -11.04 9.30
CA TYR A 124 0.09 -9.96 9.79
C TYR A 124 0.23 -8.91 8.69
N ALA A 125 0.05 -7.65 9.04
CA ALA A 125 0.15 -6.53 8.10
C ALA A 125 0.99 -5.39 8.68
N ARG A 126 1.89 -4.87 7.86
CA ARG A 126 2.78 -3.76 8.18
C ARG A 126 2.74 -2.71 7.09
N GLY A 127 2.40 -1.49 7.47
CA GLY A 127 2.48 -0.30 6.63
C GLY A 127 3.63 0.62 7.02
N GLU A 128 3.78 1.72 6.27
CA GLU A 128 4.72 2.80 6.58
C GLU A 128 4.41 3.43 7.94
N SER A 129 5.44 3.60 8.75
CA SER A 129 5.37 4.22 10.07
C SER A 129 6.71 4.83 10.45
N SER A 130 6.71 5.72 11.45
CA SER A 130 7.92 6.47 11.85
C SER A 130 9.05 5.61 12.44
N ASP A 131 8.74 4.38 12.86
CA ASP A 131 9.69 3.45 13.50
C ASP A 131 10.39 2.51 12.50
N CYS A 132 10.09 2.64 11.21
CA CYS A 132 10.63 1.73 10.20
C CYS A 132 10.73 2.41 8.83
N PRO A 133 11.90 2.39 8.17
CA PRO A 133 12.03 2.88 6.81
C PRO A 133 11.09 2.16 5.85
N ARG A 134 10.55 2.92 4.88
CA ARG A 134 9.68 2.36 3.84
C ARG A 134 10.47 1.58 2.79
N LYS A 135 9.80 0.73 2.05
CA LYS A 135 10.34 0.08 0.85
C LYS A 135 10.94 1.12 -0.11
N PRO A 136 12.10 0.90 -0.74
CA PRO A 136 12.80 -0.39 -0.89
C PRO A 136 13.75 -0.77 0.27
N ALA A 137 13.77 -0.05 1.40
CA ALA A 137 14.47 -0.52 2.59
C ALA A 137 13.85 -1.84 3.08
N PRO A 138 14.68 -2.86 3.45
CA PRO A 138 14.17 -4.19 3.78
C PRO A 138 13.63 -4.31 5.21
N ASP A 139 13.67 -3.24 6.01
CA ASP A 139 13.38 -3.26 7.44
C ASP A 139 11.98 -3.81 7.76
N MET A 140 10.96 -3.37 7.01
CA MET A 140 9.59 -3.90 7.19
C MET A 140 9.49 -5.38 6.83
N VAL A 141 10.26 -5.83 5.83
CA VAL A 141 10.35 -7.24 5.42
C VAL A 141 10.97 -8.06 6.54
N PHE A 142 12.07 -7.64 7.13
CA PHE A 142 12.71 -8.35 8.24
C PHE A 142 11.80 -8.47 9.45
N LYS A 143 11.09 -7.40 9.83
CA LYS A 143 10.08 -7.44 10.90
C LYS A 143 8.94 -8.43 10.58
N ALA A 144 8.48 -8.47 9.34
CA ALA A 144 7.45 -9.40 8.92
C ALA A 144 7.95 -10.86 8.98
N ILE A 145 9.15 -11.15 8.46
CA ILE A 145 9.79 -12.48 8.51
C ILE A 145 9.91 -12.97 9.94
N GLU A 146 10.41 -12.12 10.84
CA GLU A 146 10.53 -12.42 12.27
C GLU A 146 9.16 -12.74 12.88
N THR A 147 8.17 -11.88 12.61
CA THR A 147 6.81 -12.02 13.20
C THR A 147 6.11 -13.30 12.76
N ILE A 148 6.21 -13.68 11.48
CA ILE A 148 5.58 -14.90 10.97
C ILE A 148 6.45 -16.15 11.15
N GLY A 149 7.66 -16.00 11.71
CA GLY A 149 8.55 -17.10 12.09
C GLY A 149 9.07 -17.90 10.91
N VAL A 150 9.58 -17.23 9.86
CA VAL A 150 10.18 -17.86 8.68
C VAL A 150 11.65 -17.44 8.50
N GLU A 151 12.41 -18.23 7.75
CA GLU A 151 13.84 -17.99 7.52
C GLU A 151 14.11 -17.33 6.16
N LYS A 152 13.18 -17.47 5.23
CA LYS A 152 13.21 -16.85 3.89
C LYS A 152 11.80 -16.56 3.41
N CYS A 153 11.67 -15.66 2.46
CA CYS A 153 10.38 -15.33 1.87
C CYS A 153 10.45 -15.24 0.34
N ILE A 154 9.28 -15.38 -0.26
CA ILE A 154 8.99 -14.95 -1.63
C ILE A 154 8.24 -13.63 -1.47
N TYR A 155 8.70 -12.58 -2.14
CA TYR A 155 8.01 -11.29 -2.16
C TYR A 155 7.17 -11.17 -3.44
N VAL A 156 5.91 -10.82 -3.29
CA VAL A 156 4.96 -10.62 -4.40
C VAL A 156 4.48 -9.17 -4.39
N GLY A 157 4.66 -8.48 -5.50
CA GLY A 157 4.29 -7.08 -5.67
C GLY A 157 4.20 -6.72 -7.15
N ASP A 158 3.69 -5.54 -7.47
CA ASP A 158 3.42 -5.10 -8.84
C ASP A 158 4.33 -3.94 -9.30
N SER A 159 5.20 -3.45 -8.42
CA SER A 159 6.03 -2.26 -8.67
C SER A 159 7.53 -2.56 -8.67
N GLU A 160 8.31 -1.64 -9.28
CA GLU A 160 9.78 -1.68 -9.20
C GLU A 160 10.29 -1.63 -7.75
N VAL A 161 9.57 -0.92 -6.88
CA VAL A 161 9.91 -0.82 -5.45
C VAL A 161 9.89 -2.20 -4.79
N ASP A 162 8.95 -3.06 -5.16
CA ASP A 162 8.85 -4.43 -4.63
C ASP A 162 10.00 -5.30 -5.08
N VAL A 163 10.38 -5.18 -6.35
CA VAL A 163 11.56 -5.87 -6.92
C VAL A 163 12.83 -5.45 -6.18
N LEU A 164 13.01 -4.14 -5.94
CA LEU A 164 14.17 -3.62 -5.20
C LEU A 164 14.16 -4.09 -3.74
N THR A 165 12.98 -4.07 -3.09
CA THR A 165 12.83 -4.57 -1.72
C THR A 165 13.20 -6.04 -1.59
N ALA A 166 12.81 -6.86 -2.58
CA ALA A 166 13.15 -8.29 -2.59
C ALA A 166 14.63 -8.58 -2.82
N LYS A 167 15.37 -7.64 -3.41
CA LYS A 167 16.81 -7.77 -3.67
C LYS A 167 17.68 -7.29 -2.51
N ASN A 168 17.17 -6.37 -1.69
CA ASN A 168 17.87 -5.81 -0.54
C ASN A 168 17.73 -6.73 0.69
#